data_edb0c2dad3355940bafa07c1f663c6ed
#
_entry.id   edb0c2dad3355940bafa07c1f663c6ed
#
_cell.length_a   1.000
_cell.length_b   1.000
_cell.length_c   1.000
_cell.angle_alpha   90.00
_cell.angle_beta   90.00
_cell.angle_gamma   90.00
#
_symmetry.space_group_name_H-M   'P 1'
#
loop_
_entity.id
_entity.type
_entity.pdbx_description
1 polymer ?
#
loop_
_entity_poly.entity_id
_entity_poly.type
_entity_poly.pdbx_seq_one_letter_code
_entity_poly.pdbx_strand_id
1 'polypeptide(L)'
;MTRVLLVEDCADVLYVLQVELEWLGYDVEAVSDADAALAAARRTPPDVIVSDLGMPDMDGFEFIKCIRKIPRLRSTPAIALTGSGMDKDVQQALALGFTVHLMKPVDANELGARIKQLTTRCLQRKAS
;
A
#
# COMPACT_ATOMS: atom_id res chain seq x y z
N MET A 1 14.95 -8.35 -2.92
CA MET A 1 13.80 -8.59 -2.02
C MET A 1 12.77 -7.48 -2.23
N THR A 2 11.52 -7.84 -2.41
CA THR A 2 10.46 -6.85 -2.64
C THR A 2 10.22 -6.03 -1.38
N ARG A 3 10.25 -4.72 -1.53
CA ARG A 3 10.08 -3.80 -0.42
C ARG A 3 8.64 -3.30 -0.37
N VAL A 4 7.98 -3.51 0.77
CA VAL A 4 6.58 -3.12 1.00
C VAL A 4 6.52 -1.98 2.00
N LEU A 5 5.85 -0.90 1.64
CA LEU A 5 5.52 0.15 2.60
C LEU A 5 4.08 -0.10 3.07
N LEU A 6 3.92 -0.42 4.33
CA LEU A 6 2.64 -0.77 4.94
C LEU A 6 2.18 0.36 5.86
N VAL A 7 1.01 0.91 5.58
CA VAL A 7 0.46 2.05 6.32
C VAL A 7 -0.87 1.65 6.95
N GLU A 8 -0.93 1.61 8.28
CA GLU A 8 -2.13 1.20 9.02
C GLU A 8 -2.09 1.85 10.40
N ASP A 9 -3.15 2.55 10.78
CA ASP A 9 -3.20 3.26 12.06
C ASP A 9 -3.48 2.36 13.26
N CYS A 10 -4.11 1.20 13.05
CA CYS A 10 -4.34 0.24 14.13
C CYS A 10 -3.07 -0.55 14.39
N ALA A 11 -2.45 -0.34 15.55
CA ALA A 11 -1.16 -0.94 15.88
C ALA A 11 -1.18 -2.48 15.83
N ASP A 12 -2.26 -3.10 16.28
CA ASP A 12 -2.37 -4.55 16.29
C ASP A 12 -2.46 -5.12 14.88
N VAL A 13 -3.25 -4.48 14.02
CA VAL A 13 -3.37 -4.89 12.62
C VAL A 13 -2.05 -4.69 11.89
N LEU A 14 -1.40 -3.56 12.11
CA LEU A 14 -0.10 -3.25 11.52
C LEU A 14 0.94 -4.31 11.87
N TYR A 15 1.02 -4.66 13.15
CA TYR A 15 1.97 -5.66 13.63
C TYR A 15 1.73 -7.03 12.99
N VAL A 16 0.48 -7.48 12.98
CA VAL A 16 0.13 -8.80 12.44
C VAL A 16 0.44 -8.87 10.94
N LEU A 17 0.04 -7.86 10.19
CA LEU A 17 0.31 -7.84 8.75
C LEU A 17 1.81 -7.76 8.46
N GLN A 18 2.55 -6.98 9.23
CA GLN A 18 4.00 -6.89 9.08
C GLN A 18 4.65 -8.25 9.27
N VAL A 19 4.33 -8.94 10.37
CA VAL A 19 4.93 -10.24 10.67
C VAL A 19 4.59 -11.26 9.59
N GLU A 20 3.34 -11.30 9.16
CA GLU A 20 2.90 -12.26 8.16
C GLU A 20 3.52 -12.00 6.79
N LEU A 21 3.65 -10.73 6.39
CA LEU A 21 4.29 -10.39 5.12
C LEU A 21 5.79 -10.69 5.17
N GLU A 22 6.44 -10.46 6.30
CA GLU A 22 7.84 -10.82 6.47
C GLU A 22 8.05 -12.32 6.38
N TRP A 23 7.12 -13.10 6.92
CA TRP A 23 7.12 -14.57 6.78
C TRP A 23 7.06 -14.99 5.32
N LEU A 24 6.35 -14.23 4.49
CA LEU A 24 6.24 -14.53 3.06
C LEU A 24 7.45 -14.06 2.26
N GLY A 25 8.44 -13.48 2.91
CA GLY A 25 9.70 -13.10 2.27
C GLY A 25 9.80 -11.64 1.85
N TYR A 26 8.87 -10.80 2.27
CA TYR A 26 8.92 -9.37 1.92
C TYR A 26 9.72 -8.57 2.95
N ASP A 27 10.36 -7.49 2.47
CA ASP A 27 11.00 -6.50 3.31
C ASP A 27 9.95 -5.42 3.61
N VAL A 28 9.46 -5.36 4.84
CA VAL A 28 8.32 -4.52 5.19
C VAL A 28 8.77 -3.34 6.04
N GLU A 29 8.45 -2.13 5.59
CA GLU A 29 8.52 -0.95 6.44
C GLU A 29 7.09 -0.59 6.85
N ALA A 30 6.80 -0.74 8.15
CA ALA A 30 5.46 -0.55 8.70
C ALA A 30 5.40 0.79 9.42
N VAL A 31 4.42 1.61 9.06
CA VAL A 31 4.23 2.93 9.66
C VAL A 31 2.75 3.12 10.01
N SER A 32 2.48 3.98 10.98
CA SER A 32 1.14 4.14 11.52
C SER A 32 0.41 5.40 11.07
N ASP A 33 1.07 6.26 10.29
CA ASP A 33 0.42 7.47 9.78
C ASP A 33 0.99 7.85 8.41
N ALA A 34 0.26 8.74 7.73
CA ALA A 34 0.59 9.13 6.37
C ALA A 34 1.86 9.98 6.28
N ASP A 35 2.13 10.83 7.28
CA ASP A 35 3.35 11.64 7.27
C ASP A 35 4.60 10.76 7.35
N ALA A 36 4.58 9.78 8.26
CA ALA A 36 5.67 8.81 8.37
C ALA A 36 5.82 8.01 7.08
N ALA A 37 4.70 7.66 6.45
CA ALA A 37 4.71 6.91 5.19
C ALA A 37 5.35 7.73 4.06
N LEU A 38 5.01 9.00 3.95
CA LEU A 38 5.59 9.88 2.94
C LEU A 38 7.09 10.04 3.14
N ALA A 39 7.52 10.23 4.39
CA ALA A 39 8.94 10.34 4.72
C ALA A 39 9.68 9.05 4.36
N ALA A 40 9.10 7.90 4.70
CA ALA A 40 9.69 6.60 4.40
C ALA A 40 9.81 6.37 2.89
N ALA A 41 8.77 6.71 2.14
CA ALA A 41 8.74 6.53 0.69
C ALA A 41 9.77 7.40 -0.02
N ARG A 42 10.00 8.60 0.49
CA ARG A 42 11.02 9.51 -0.07
C ARG A 42 12.42 9.02 0.25
N ARG A 43 12.64 8.53 1.48
CA ARG A 43 13.95 8.06 1.92
C ARG A 43 14.36 6.79 1.18
N THR A 44 13.44 5.84 1.10
CA THR A 44 13.69 4.55 0.43
C THR A 44 12.45 4.16 -0.36
N PRO A 45 12.43 4.41 -1.68
CA PRO A 45 11.25 4.13 -2.49
C PRO A 45 10.83 2.65 -2.42
N PRO A 46 9.57 2.37 -2.08
CA PRO A 46 9.09 0.99 -2.03
C PRO A 46 8.77 0.44 -3.41
N ASP A 47 8.68 -0.89 -3.50
CA ASP A 47 8.21 -1.57 -4.71
C ASP A 47 6.69 -1.62 -4.77
N VAL A 48 6.04 -1.60 -3.61
CA VAL A 48 4.58 -1.59 -3.52
C VAL A 48 4.17 -0.88 -2.23
N ILE A 49 3.04 -0.19 -2.28
CA ILE A 49 2.46 0.50 -1.14
C ILE A 49 1.16 -0.18 -0.76
N VAL A 50 0.95 -0.45 0.53
CA VAL A 50 -0.31 -0.97 1.07
C VAL A 50 -0.78 0.02 2.12
N SER A 51 -1.92 0.65 1.90
CA SER A 51 -2.40 1.71 2.78
C SER A 51 -3.87 1.57 3.14
N ASP A 52 -4.17 1.72 4.41
CA ASP A 52 -5.53 1.91 4.88
C ASP A 52 -6.06 3.26 4.37
N LEU A 53 -7.34 3.32 4.03
CA LEU A 53 -7.97 4.57 3.60
C LEU A 53 -8.40 5.45 4.77
N GLY A 54 -8.73 4.86 5.92
CA GLY A 54 -9.28 5.61 7.05
C GLY A 54 -8.26 5.93 8.13
N MET A 55 -7.33 6.86 7.85
CA MET A 55 -6.34 7.30 8.85
C MET A 55 -6.73 8.65 9.44
N PRO A 56 -6.45 8.89 10.75
CA PRO A 56 -6.97 10.05 11.45
C PRO A 56 -6.42 11.41 11.00
N ASP A 57 -5.12 11.51 10.70
CA ASP A 57 -4.49 12.81 10.42
C ASP A 57 -4.52 13.16 8.93
N MET A 58 -4.29 12.19 8.09
CA MET A 58 -4.36 12.33 6.64
C MET A 58 -4.94 11.04 6.13
N ASP A 59 -6.10 11.09 5.49
CA ASP A 59 -6.73 9.88 4.99
C ASP A 59 -5.96 9.30 3.80
N GLY A 60 -6.30 8.06 3.45
CA GLY A 60 -5.61 7.36 2.37
C GLY A 60 -5.77 8.04 1.02
N PHE A 61 -6.85 8.80 0.82
CA PHE A 61 -7.06 9.54 -0.43
C PHE A 61 -6.05 10.67 -0.57
N GLU A 62 -5.82 11.44 0.48
CA GLU A 62 -4.81 12.50 0.46
C GLU A 62 -3.40 11.92 0.35
N PHE A 63 -3.15 10.81 1.03
CA PHE A 63 -1.87 10.13 0.99
C PHE A 63 -1.50 9.74 -0.44
N ILE A 64 -2.41 9.07 -1.15
CA ILE A 64 -2.09 8.60 -2.50
C ILE A 64 -1.89 9.77 -3.47
N LYS A 65 -2.61 10.86 -3.29
CA LYS A 65 -2.40 12.08 -4.08
C LYS A 65 -0.97 12.59 -3.91
N CYS A 66 -0.50 12.64 -2.67
CA CYS A 66 0.88 13.09 -2.38
C CYS A 66 1.91 12.14 -2.97
N ILE A 67 1.67 10.83 -2.87
CA ILE A 67 2.57 9.81 -3.43
C ILE A 67 2.72 10.01 -4.94
N ARG A 68 1.60 10.22 -5.65
CA ARG A 68 1.62 10.34 -7.11
C ARG A 68 2.28 11.63 -7.60
N LYS A 69 2.48 12.61 -6.73
CA LYS A 69 3.24 13.82 -7.06
C LYS A 69 4.74 13.61 -7.01
N ILE A 70 5.20 12.53 -6.38
CA ILE A 70 6.62 12.19 -6.31
C ILE A 70 6.99 11.45 -7.60
N PRO A 71 7.87 12.00 -8.47
CA PRO A 71 8.13 11.40 -9.79
C PRO A 71 8.54 9.93 -9.75
N ARG A 72 9.35 9.54 -8.76
CA ARG A 72 9.82 8.16 -8.64
C ARG A 72 8.72 7.18 -8.24
N LEU A 73 7.58 7.68 -7.76
CA LEU A 73 6.51 6.86 -7.22
C LEU A 73 5.24 6.91 -8.07
N ARG A 74 5.27 7.56 -9.23
CA ARG A 74 4.09 7.69 -10.09
C ARG A 74 3.54 6.36 -10.57
N SER A 75 4.39 5.38 -10.77
CA SER A 75 4.00 4.06 -11.29
C SER A 75 4.07 2.96 -10.23
N THR A 76 4.45 3.29 -9.00
CA THR A 76 4.55 2.30 -7.93
C THR A 76 3.16 1.73 -7.65
N PRO A 77 3.01 0.38 -7.70
CA PRO A 77 1.71 -0.22 -7.37
C PRO A 77 1.29 0.14 -5.95
N ALA A 78 0.00 0.41 -5.78
CA ALA A 78 -0.55 0.78 -4.47
C ALA A 78 -1.86 0.05 -4.25
N ILE A 79 -1.98 -0.59 -3.09
CA ILE A 79 -3.16 -1.35 -2.68
C ILE A 79 -3.87 -0.59 -1.58
N ALA A 80 -5.16 -0.31 -1.78
CA ALA A 80 -5.99 0.34 -0.77
C ALA A 80 -6.68 -0.71 0.08
N LEU A 81 -6.63 -0.56 1.40
CA LEU A 81 -7.36 -1.41 2.33
C LEU A 81 -8.62 -0.66 2.76
N THR A 82 -9.79 -1.20 2.47
CA THR A 82 -11.07 -0.54 2.71
C THR A 82 -11.88 -1.25 3.77
N GLY A 83 -12.44 -0.50 4.72
CA GLY A 83 -13.28 -1.06 5.77
C GLY A 83 -14.70 -1.35 5.33
N SER A 84 -15.16 -0.67 4.27
CA SER A 84 -16.47 -0.90 3.69
C SER A 84 -16.33 -1.10 2.20
N GLY A 85 -17.09 -2.03 1.64
CA GLY A 85 -17.09 -2.26 0.20
C GLY A 85 -17.93 -1.25 -0.57
N MET A 86 -18.04 -0.02 -0.08
CA MET A 86 -18.83 1.03 -0.74
C MET A 86 -18.18 1.38 -2.08
N ASP A 87 -18.92 1.18 -3.15
CA ASP A 87 -18.43 1.45 -4.51
C ASP A 87 -17.85 2.85 -4.67
N LYS A 88 -18.47 3.81 -4.01
CA LYS A 88 -18.05 5.21 -4.07
C LYS A 88 -16.61 5.38 -3.56
N ASP A 89 -16.27 4.80 -2.42
CA ASP A 89 -14.94 4.90 -1.85
C ASP A 89 -13.91 4.17 -2.69
N VAL A 90 -14.27 3.00 -3.21
CA VAL A 90 -13.41 2.22 -4.08
C VAL A 90 -13.11 2.98 -5.37
N GLN A 91 -14.15 3.54 -6.00
CA GLN A 91 -13.98 4.30 -7.24
C GLN A 91 -13.11 5.53 -7.02
N GLN A 92 -13.30 6.24 -5.89
CA GLN A 92 -12.49 7.39 -5.57
C GLN A 92 -11.02 7.01 -5.35
N ALA A 93 -10.77 5.92 -4.63
CA ALA A 93 -9.41 5.44 -4.40
C ALA A 93 -8.69 5.13 -5.72
N LEU A 94 -9.35 4.41 -6.61
CA LEU A 94 -8.77 4.06 -7.89
C LEU A 94 -8.55 5.30 -8.77
N ALA A 95 -9.50 6.24 -8.75
CA ALA A 95 -9.39 7.47 -9.53
C ALA A 95 -8.23 8.34 -9.04
N LEU A 96 -7.92 8.33 -7.75
CA LEU A 96 -6.85 9.14 -7.19
C LEU A 96 -5.47 8.49 -7.30
N GLY A 97 -5.39 7.21 -7.65
CA GLY A 97 -4.10 6.63 -7.92
C GLY A 97 -3.79 5.27 -7.28
N PHE A 98 -4.71 4.68 -6.53
CA PHE A 98 -4.53 3.30 -6.07
C PHE A 98 -4.70 2.35 -7.25
N THR A 99 -3.92 1.28 -7.26
CA THR A 99 -3.94 0.30 -8.35
C THR A 99 -5.08 -0.69 -8.19
N VAL A 100 -5.27 -1.18 -6.97
CA VAL A 100 -6.34 -2.12 -6.61
C VAL A 100 -6.79 -1.85 -5.18
N HIS A 101 -7.87 -2.50 -4.75
CA HIS A 101 -8.33 -2.43 -3.37
C HIS A 101 -8.58 -3.83 -2.83
N LEU A 102 -8.48 -3.97 -1.50
CA LEU A 102 -8.87 -5.18 -0.79
C LEU A 102 -9.72 -4.77 0.42
N MET A 103 -10.77 -5.55 0.70
CA MET A 103 -11.68 -5.25 1.80
C MET A 103 -11.17 -5.87 3.10
N LYS A 104 -11.26 -5.11 4.20
CA LYS A 104 -10.93 -5.61 5.54
C LYS A 104 -12.03 -6.57 6.03
N PRO A 105 -11.70 -7.57 6.82
CA PRO A 105 -10.37 -7.95 7.27
C PRO A 105 -9.56 -8.60 6.16
N VAL A 106 -8.31 -8.20 6.01
CA VAL A 106 -7.45 -8.66 4.95
C VAL A 106 -6.69 -9.91 5.39
N ASP A 107 -6.70 -10.92 4.54
CA ASP A 107 -5.90 -12.12 4.71
C ASP A 107 -4.51 -11.85 4.15
N ALA A 108 -3.46 -12.12 4.93
CA ALA A 108 -2.09 -11.87 4.50
C ALA A 108 -1.71 -12.70 3.26
N ASN A 109 -2.26 -13.90 3.11
CA ASN A 109 -2.00 -14.70 1.91
C ASN A 109 -2.60 -14.05 0.67
N GLU A 110 -3.81 -13.51 0.77
CA GLU A 110 -4.45 -12.78 -0.33
C GLU A 110 -3.67 -11.51 -0.65
N LEU A 111 -3.28 -10.77 0.38
CA LEU A 111 -2.48 -9.56 0.20
C LEU A 111 -1.13 -9.88 -0.44
N GLY A 112 -0.46 -10.92 0.03
CA GLY A 112 0.81 -11.36 -0.53
C GLY A 112 0.70 -11.76 -1.99
N ALA A 113 -0.37 -12.44 -2.36
CA ALA A 113 -0.63 -12.83 -3.75
C ALA A 113 -0.81 -11.60 -4.65
N ARG A 114 -1.53 -10.60 -4.15
CA ARG A 114 -1.70 -9.34 -4.90
C ARG A 114 -0.39 -8.59 -5.05
N ILE A 115 0.41 -8.53 -3.99
CA ILE A 115 1.72 -7.89 -4.04
C ILE A 115 2.58 -8.56 -5.11
N LYS A 116 2.63 -9.89 -5.09
CA LYS A 116 3.40 -10.66 -6.06
C LYS A 116 2.95 -10.37 -7.49
N GLN A 117 1.65 -10.38 -7.71
CA GLN A 117 1.08 -10.12 -9.04
C GLN A 117 1.46 -8.73 -9.55
N LEU A 118 1.32 -7.71 -8.71
CA LEU A 118 1.57 -6.33 -9.10
C LEU A 118 3.06 -6.05 -9.31
N THR A 119 3.91 -6.58 -8.46
CA THR A 119 5.35 -6.38 -8.59
C THR A 119 5.95 -7.15 -9.76
N THR A 120 5.42 -8.34 -10.05
CA THR A 120 5.83 -9.12 -11.22
C THR A 120 5.49 -8.37 -12.51
N ARG A 121 4.29 -7.80 -12.61
CA ARG A 121 3.88 -7.00 -13.77
C ARG A 121 4.81 -5.79 -13.95
N CYS A 122 5.15 -5.13 -12.86
CA CYS A 122 6.03 -3.96 -12.90
C CYS A 122 7.41 -4.34 -13.40
N LEU A 123 7.95 -5.46 -12.95
CA LEU A 123 9.25 -5.97 -13.40
C LEU A 123 9.22 -6.35 -14.88
N GLN A 124 8.16 -6.97 -15.35
CA GLN A 124 7.99 -7.32 -16.76
C GLN A 124 7.99 -6.08 -17.65
N ARG A 125 7.31 -5.01 -17.21
CA ARG A 125 7.29 -3.75 -17.94
C ARG A 125 8.67 -3.12 -18.03
N LYS A 126 9.46 -3.20 -16.96
CA LYS A 126 10.82 -2.67 -16.95
C LYS A 126 11.77 -3.49 -17.81
N ALA A 127 11.51 -4.78 -17.94
CA ALA A 127 12.33 -5.69 -18.73
C ALA A 127 12.08 -5.56 -20.23
N SER A 128 10.93 -5.04 -20.62
CA SER A 128 10.58 -4.84 -22.02
C SER A 128 10.86 -3.42 -22.47
#